data_ca01c4fe1e2e6b5c3e8454e7fddaa295
#
_entry.id   ca01c4fe1e2e6b5c3e8454e7fddaa295
#
_cell.length_a   1.000
_cell.length_b   1.000
_cell.length_c   1.000
_cell.angle_alpha   90.00
_cell.angle_beta   90.00
_cell.angle_gamma   90.00
#
_symmetry.space_group_name_H-M   'P 1'
#
loop_
_entity.id
_entity.type
_entity.pdbx_description
1 polymer ?
#
loop_
_entity_poly.entity_id
_entity_poly.type
_entity_poly.pdbx_seq_one_letter_code
_entity_poly.pdbx_strand_id
1 'polypeptide(L)'
;GDMALYRASKSALNSLARSFAVTTALPGKRSVLLLHPGWVQTDMGGKRAPVTVDESAAGLKDVINAALDKPQCRFIDYRGREIAP
;
A
#
# COMPACT_ATOMS: atom_id res chain seq x y z
N GLY A 1 -12.06 -16.21 -13.64
CA GLY A 1 -11.02 -17.00 -13.02
C GLY A 1 -10.50 -16.36 -11.73
N ASP A 2 -9.51 -17.00 -11.14
CA ASP A 2 -8.96 -16.58 -9.86
C ASP A 2 -8.40 -15.16 -9.88
N MET A 3 -7.77 -14.77 -11.00
CA MET A 3 -7.23 -13.43 -11.14
C MET A 3 -8.31 -12.35 -11.21
N ALA A 4 -9.45 -12.66 -11.80
CA ALA A 4 -10.57 -11.71 -11.85
C ALA A 4 -11.13 -11.47 -10.44
N LEU A 5 -11.30 -12.54 -9.66
CA LEU A 5 -11.74 -12.42 -8.26
C LEU A 5 -10.73 -11.67 -7.41
N TYR A 6 -9.44 -11.94 -7.61
CA TYR A 6 -8.38 -11.24 -6.91
C TYR A 6 -8.41 -9.72 -7.19
N ARG A 7 -8.53 -9.35 -8.47
CA ARG A 7 -8.61 -7.94 -8.87
C ARG A 7 -9.84 -7.26 -8.28
N ALA A 8 -10.99 -7.95 -8.34
CA ALA A 8 -12.21 -7.41 -7.77
C ALA A 8 -12.09 -7.19 -6.26
N SER A 9 -11.49 -8.15 -5.55
CA SER A 9 -11.25 -8.03 -4.11
C SER A 9 -10.36 -6.85 -3.78
N LYS A 10 -9.28 -6.65 -4.55
CA LYS A 10 -8.37 -5.52 -4.35
C LYS A 10 -9.05 -4.20 -4.64
N SER A 11 -9.83 -4.11 -5.71
CA SER A 11 -10.58 -2.89 -6.04
C SER A 11 -11.59 -2.54 -4.96
N ALA A 12 -12.31 -3.55 -4.45
CA ALA A 12 -13.25 -3.35 -3.36
C ALA A 12 -12.56 -2.85 -2.10
N LEU A 13 -11.43 -3.44 -1.73
CA LEU A 13 -10.65 -3.03 -0.57
C LEU A 13 -10.17 -1.57 -0.72
N ASN A 14 -9.65 -1.22 -1.90
CA ASN A 14 -9.18 0.13 -2.17
C ASN A 14 -10.32 1.15 -2.07
N SER A 15 -11.49 0.83 -2.60
CA SER A 15 -12.67 1.70 -2.50
C SER A 15 -13.12 1.89 -1.06
N LEU A 16 -13.18 0.80 -0.29
CA LEU A 16 -13.57 0.85 1.12
C LEU A 16 -12.57 1.67 1.94
N ALA A 17 -11.28 1.49 1.69
CA ALA A 17 -10.24 2.24 2.38
C ALA A 17 -10.34 3.74 2.08
N ARG A 18 -10.61 4.09 0.82
CA ARG A 18 -10.79 5.49 0.42
C ARG A 18 -12.02 6.11 1.07
N SER A 19 -13.15 5.40 1.11
CA SER A 19 -14.35 5.85 1.80
C SER A 19 -14.10 6.05 3.28
N PHE A 20 -13.43 5.10 3.92
CA PHE A 20 -13.04 5.22 5.32
C PHE A 20 -12.17 6.45 5.57
N ALA A 21 -11.21 6.70 4.67
CA ALA A 21 -10.34 7.86 4.79
C ALA A 21 -11.15 9.16 4.77
N VAL A 22 -12.04 9.32 3.80
CA VAL A 22 -12.81 10.54 3.63
C VAL A 22 -13.80 10.76 4.77
N THR A 23 -14.50 9.70 5.19
CA THR A 23 -15.58 9.82 6.16
C THR A 23 -15.12 9.79 7.62
N THR A 24 -14.01 9.13 7.90
CA THR A 24 -13.63 8.84 9.29
C THR A 24 -12.18 9.22 9.62
N ALA A 25 -11.21 8.74 8.83
CA ALA A 25 -9.80 8.89 9.19
C ALA A 25 -9.32 10.34 9.08
N LEU A 26 -9.51 10.98 7.94
CA LEU A 26 -9.07 12.36 7.73
C LEU A 26 -9.76 13.37 8.65
N PRO A 27 -11.10 13.31 8.84
CA PRO A 27 -11.74 14.16 9.85
C PRO A 27 -11.20 13.95 11.26
N GLY A 28 -10.78 12.71 11.58
CA GLY A 28 -10.15 12.37 12.85
C GLY A 28 -8.66 12.66 12.92
N LYS A 29 -8.11 13.35 11.92
CA LYS A 29 -6.68 13.68 11.81
C LYS A 29 -5.79 12.45 11.74
N ARG A 30 -6.27 11.39 11.05
CA ARG A 30 -5.52 10.15 10.83
C ARG A 30 -5.31 9.92 9.35
N SER A 31 -4.21 9.27 9.01
CA SER A 31 -3.90 8.92 7.62
C SER A 31 -4.31 7.51 7.29
N VAL A 32 -4.59 7.28 6.00
CA VAL A 32 -4.78 5.93 5.45
C VAL A 32 -3.75 5.75 4.33
N LEU A 33 -2.90 4.77 4.47
CA LEU A 33 -1.89 4.46 3.47
C LEU A 33 -2.15 3.05 2.93
N LEU A 34 -2.31 2.95 1.62
CA LEU A 34 -2.39 1.67 0.93
C LEU A 34 -1.02 1.44 0.30
N LEU A 35 -0.31 0.44 0.82
CA LEU A 35 1.10 0.25 0.52
C LEU A 35 1.29 -0.95 -0.39
N HIS A 36 2.14 -0.77 -1.40
CA HIS A 36 2.56 -1.84 -2.30
C HIS A 36 4.02 -2.20 -1.99
N PRO A 37 4.28 -3.43 -1.50
CA PRO A 37 5.63 -3.81 -1.08
C PRO A 37 6.58 -4.14 -2.24
N GLY A 38 6.10 -4.14 -3.46
CA GLY A 38 6.84 -4.60 -4.61
C GLY A 38 6.74 -6.11 -4.77
N TRP A 39 7.42 -6.63 -5.82
CA TRP A 39 7.53 -8.08 -5.99
C TRP A 39 8.71 -8.57 -5.14
N VAL A 40 8.37 -9.11 -3.98
CA VAL A 40 9.35 -9.38 -2.92
C VAL A 40 9.81 -10.84 -2.95
N GLN A 41 11.10 -11.05 -2.65
CA GLN A 41 11.70 -12.36 -2.52
C GLN A 41 11.18 -13.05 -1.24
N THR A 42 10.13 -13.86 -1.42
CA THR A 42 9.54 -14.66 -0.36
C THR A 42 9.43 -16.10 -0.87
N ASP A 43 9.01 -17.02 -0.01
CA ASP A 43 8.75 -18.40 -0.43
C ASP A 43 7.74 -18.46 -1.57
N MET A 44 6.75 -17.60 -1.57
CA MET A 44 5.73 -17.51 -2.62
C MET A 44 6.17 -16.66 -3.80
N GLY A 45 6.91 -15.59 -3.57
CA GLY A 45 7.40 -14.68 -4.61
C GLY A 45 8.60 -15.20 -5.38
N GLY A 46 9.35 -16.14 -4.79
CA GLY A 46 10.51 -16.79 -5.41
C GLY A 46 11.78 -15.94 -5.35
N LYS A 47 12.91 -16.59 -5.68
CA LYS A 47 14.23 -15.94 -5.64
C LYS A 47 14.46 -14.95 -6.78
N ARG A 48 13.64 -15.02 -7.84
CA ARG A 48 13.77 -14.15 -9.02
C ARG A 48 13.12 -12.78 -8.81
N ALA A 49 12.34 -12.63 -7.75
CA ALA A 49 11.72 -11.34 -7.46
C ALA A 49 12.81 -10.27 -7.27
N PRO A 50 12.61 -9.06 -7.81
CA PRO A 50 13.66 -8.04 -7.80
C PRO A 50 13.85 -7.35 -6.46
N VAL A 51 12.93 -7.51 -5.52
CA VAL A 51 12.96 -6.79 -4.24
C VAL A 51 13.21 -7.76 -3.11
N THR A 52 14.22 -7.48 -2.28
CA THR A 52 14.43 -8.26 -1.05
C THR A 52 13.42 -7.84 0.02
N VAL A 53 13.22 -8.72 1.00
CA VAL A 53 12.36 -8.39 2.15
C VAL A 53 12.89 -7.16 2.89
N ASP A 54 14.19 -7.07 3.07
CA ASP A 54 14.81 -5.94 3.77
C ASP A 54 14.61 -4.62 3.02
N GLU A 55 14.79 -4.62 1.70
CA GLU A 55 14.55 -3.43 0.87
C GLU A 55 13.10 -2.97 0.94
N SER A 56 12.16 -3.92 0.81
CA SER A 56 10.74 -3.62 0.87
C SER A 56 10.37 -3.05 2.24
N ALA A 57 10.79 -3.70 3.31
CA ALA A 57 10.47 -3.28 4.67
C ALA A 57 11.07 -1.91 4.99
N ALA A 58 12.33 -1.66 4.60
CA ALA A 58 12.97 -0.37 4.81
C ALA A 58 12.25 0.73 4.04
N GLY A 59 11.87 0.47 2.78
CA GLY A 59 11.14 1.42 1.96
C GLY A 59 9.77 1.76 2.54
N LEU A 60 9.02 0.76 2.96
CA LEU A 60 7.72 0.98 3.58
C LEU A 60 7.84 1.77 4.88
N LYS A 61 8.85 1.50 5.69
CA LYS A 61 9.11 2.27 6.90
C LYS A 61 9.35 3.74 6.59
N ASP A 62 10.16 4.04 5.59
CA ASP A 62 10.45 5.42 5.19
C ASP A 62 9.18 6.12 4.68
N VAL A 63 8.37 5.44 3.89
CA VAL A 63 7.10 5.96 3.37
C VAL A 63 6.15 6.29 4.51
N ILE A 64 6.02 5.40 5.48
CA ILE A 64 5.15 5.62 6.63
C ILE A 64 5.65 6.82 7.44
N ASN A 65 6.93 6.90 7.72
CA ASN A 65 7.50 8.00 8.48
C ASN A 65 7.31 9.34 7.76
N ALA A 66 7.45 9.37 6.45
CA ALA A 66 7.24 10.59 5.67
C ALA A 66 5.77 11.05 5.69
N ALA A 67 4.83 10.15 5.94
CA ALA A 67 3.40 10.46 5.96
C ALA A 67 2.91 10.96 7.32
N LEU A 68 3.77 11.01 8.34
CA LEU A 68 3.39 11.43 9.68
C LEU A 68 3.20 12.94 9.82
N ASP A 69 3.63 13.72 8.84
CA ASP A 69 3.60 15.19 8.91
C ASP A 69 2.19 15.78 8.86
N LYS A 70 1.27 15.10 8.17
CA LYS A 70 -0.12 15.56 8.06
C LYS A 70 -1.05 14.42 7.67
N PRO A 71 -2.35 14.49 8.05
CA PRO A 71 -3.33 13.48 7.64
C PRO A 71 -3.47 13.43 6.13
N GLN A 72 -3.46 12.22 5.58
CA GLN A 72 -3.53 11.99 4.14
C GLN A 72 -4.03 10.59 3.81
N CYS A 73 -4.56 10.42 2.60
CA CYS A 73 -4.91 9.12 2.05
C CYS A 73 -4.11 8.94 0.76
N ARG A 74 -3.22 7.94 0.71
CA ARG A 74 -2.36 7.73 -0.44
C ARG A 74 -2.21 6.25 -0.77
N PHE A 75 -2.05 5.99 -2.08
CA PHE A 75 -1.65 4.69 -2.62
C PHE A 75 -0.20 4.84 -3.06
N ILE A 76 0.73 4.22 -2.35
CA ILE A 76 2.16 4.37 -2.61
C ILE A 76 2.89 3.03 -2.55
N ASP A 77 3.96 2.92 -3.35
CA ASP A 77 4.81 1.75 -3.28
C ASP A 77 5.95 1.95 -2.26
N TYR A 78 6.76 0.91 -2.08
CA TYR A 78 7.87 0.93 -1.13
C TYR A 78 8.96 1.95 -1.49
N ARG A 79 8.95 2.49 -2.70
CA ARG A 79 9.88 3.54 -3.13
C ARG A 79 9.31 4.93 -2.93
N GLY A 80 8.09 5.04 -2.41
CA GLY A 80 7.42 6.32 -2.21
C GLY A 80 6.75 6.87 -3.46
N ARG A 81 6.62 6.04 -4.52
CA ARG A 81 5.95 6.47 -5.74
C ARG A 81 4.45 6.20 -5.66
N GLU A 82 3.68 7.15 -6.13
CA GLU A 82 2.23 6.98 -6.17
C GLU A 82 1.84 5.95 -7.22
N ILE A 83 0.85 5.13 -6.88
CA ILE A 83 0.30 4.12 -7.78
C ILE A 83 -1.18 4.35 -7.96
N ALA A 84 -1.70 3.98 -9.13
CA ALA A 84 -3.14 4.05 -9.39
C ALA A 84 -3.86 2.98 -8.57
N PRO A 85 -4.98 3.34 -7.94
CA PRO A 85 -5.76 2.38 -7.17
C PRO A 85 -6.44 1.31 -8.04
#